data_e4871bfb7f2567a619d8696b2c98e88d
#
_entry.id   e4871bfb7f2567a619d8696b2c98e88d
#
_cell.length_a   1.000
_cell.length_b   1.000
_cell.length_c   1.000
_cell.angle_alpha   90.00
_cell.angle_beta   90.00
_cell.angle_gamma   90.00
#
_symmetry.space_group_name_H-M   'P 1'
#
loop_
_entity.id
_entity.type
_entity.pdbx_description
1 polymer ?
#
loop_
_entity_poly.entity_id
_entity_poly.type
_entity_poly.pdbx_seq_one_letter_code
_entity_poly.pdbx_strand_id
1 'polypeptide(L)'
;VQTRKSLASIYRHNFKTSMRNIFNPWRLYSLNDEAGLMICTWPEGTVKPAVPLTYSTETMNGFEYQAAVHMIQKGKVAEGMEIVEAIRDRYDGERRSPWNEFECGSNYARSMASYSLLLTYSGFEYDMTVKRIFFNPNCRRRFVPMLLVA
;
A
#
# COMPACT_ATOMS: atom_id res chain seq x y z
N VAL A 1 17.87 -7.93 -8.45
CA VAL A 1 18.35 -8.25 -7.10
C VAL A 1 18.18 -7.06 -6.16
N GLN A 2 18.61 -5.85 -6.54
CA GLN A 2 18.59 -4.66 -5.67
C GLN A 2 17.16 -4.21 -5.29
N THR A 3 16.24 -4.16 -6.25
CA THR A 3 14.83 -3.81 -6.03
C THR A 3 14.17 -4.69 -4.97
N ARG A 4 14.41 -6.00 -5.01
CA ARG A 4 13.84 -6.92 -4.00
C ARG A 4 14.40 -6.67 -2.60
N LYS A 5 15.67 -6.30 -2.48
CA LYS A 5 16.28 -5.93 -1.20
C LYS A 5 15.68 -4.63 -0.66
N SER A 6 15.50 -3.62 -1.52
CA SER A 6 14.88 -2.35 -1.13
C SER A 6 13.44 -2.54 -0.67
N LEU A 7 12.63 -3.33 -1.39
CA LEU A 7 11.26 -3.63 -0.99
C LEU A 7 11.20 -4.42 0.33
N ALA A 8 12.14 -5.36 0.54
CA ALA A 8 12.23 -6.07 1.81
C ALA A 8 12.58 -5.13 2.98
N SER A 9 13.45 -4.15 2.72
CA SER A 9 13.80 -3.12 3.71
C SER A 9 12.60 -2.22 4.03
N ILE A 10 11.88 -1.75 3.00
CA ILE A 10 10.66 -0.96 3.18
C ILE A 10 9.64 -1.72 4.03
N TYR A 11 9.34 -2.97 3.69
CA TYR A 11 8.40 -3.77 4.47
C TYR A 11 8.87 -3.91 5.93
N ARG A 12 10.10 -4.34 6.15
CA ARG A 12 10.67 -4.57 7.49
C ARG A 12 10.62 -3.33 8.38
N HIS A 13 10.95 -2.16 7.85
CA HIS A 13 11.12 -0.96 8.64
C HIS A 13 9.86 -0.09 8.70
N ASN A 14 9.08 -0.06 7.63
CA ASN A 14 7.95 0.85 7.52
C ASN A 14 6.60 0.20 7.83
N PHE A 15 6.41 -1.11 7.59
CA PHE A 15 5.18 -1.78 7.97
C PHE A 15 5.10 -1.98 9.48
N LYS A 16 3.96 -1.58 10.04
CA LYS A 16 3.65 -1.73 11.47
C LYS A 16 2.31 -2.43 11.64
N THR A 17 2.28 -3.43 12.49
CA THR A 17 1.06 -4.15 12.87
C THR A 17 0.20 -3.37 13.85
N SER A 18 0.74 -2.31 14.46
CA SER A 18 0.04 -1.38 15.34
C SER A 18 0.77 -0.03 15.36
N MET A 19 0.02 1.06 15.34
CA MET A 19 0.55 2.42 15.46
C MET A 19 0.61 2.91 16.91
N ARG A 20 0.18 2.13 17.89
CA ARG A 20 0.05 2.53 19.30
C ARG A 20 1.35 3.09 19.88
N ASN A 21 2.47 2.52 19.53
CA ASN A 21 3.79 2.91 20.03
C ASN A 21 4.57 3.83 19.08
N ILE A 22 3.92 4.32 18.02
CA ILE A 22 4.54 5.20 17.04
C ILE A 22 4.05 6.62 17.30
N PHE A 23 4.95 7.45 17.84
CA PHE A 23 4.61 8.85 18.10
C PHE A 23 4.46 9.64 16.80
N ASN A 24 3.30 10.26 16.64
CA ASN A 24 3.01 11.25 15.61
C ASN A 24 1.92 12.20 16.12
N PRO A 25 2.23 13.48 16.36
CA PRO A 25 1.27 14.44 16.92
C PRO A 25 0.15 14.81 15.93
N TRP A 26 0.31 14.50 14.65
CA TRP A 26 -0.67 14.82 13.60
C TRP A 26 -1.29 13.58 12.94
N ARG A 27 -1.22 12.44 13.61
CA ARG A 27 -1.71 11.18 13.04
C ARG A 27 -3.22 11.22 12.78
N LEU A 28 -3.61 10.90 11.56
CA LEU A 28 -5.01 10.91 11.11
C LEU A 28 -5.42 9.62 10.40
N TYR A 29 -4.54 9.03 9.59
CA TYR A 29 -4.90 7.99 8.63
C TYR A 29 -4.80 6.57 9.19
N SER A 30 -4.10 6.39 10.30
CA SER A 30 -4.08 5.14 11.07
C SER A 30 -3.93 5.46 12.56
N LEU A 31 -4.75 4.86 13.38
CA LEU A 31 -4.86 5.18 14.80
C LEU A 31 -4.67 3.94 15.66
N ASN A 32 -4.12 4.12 16.86
CA ASN A 32 -4.05 3.10 17.91
C ASN A 32 -3.49 1.74 17.41
N ASP A 33 -4.34 0.72 17.36
CA ASP A 33 -3.98 -0.66 17.03
C ASP A 33 -4.06 -0.94 15.52
N GLU A 34 -4.37 0.06 14.71
CA GLU A 34 -4.43 -0.10 13.27
C GLU A 34 -3.04 -0.35 12.68
N ALA A 35 -2.98 -1.29 11.75
CA ALA A 35 -1.77 -1.58 10.99
C ALA A 35 -1.62 -0.66 9.78
N GLY A 36 -0.40 -0.53 9.25
CA GLY A 36 -0.16 0.21 8.02
C GLY A 36 1.31 0.35 7.66
N LEU A 37 1.56 0.85 6.45
CA LEU A 37 2.89 1.12 5.94
C LEU A 37 3.20 2.62 6.05
N MET A 38 4.08 2.99 6.97
CA MET A 38 4.51 4.39 7.13
C MET A 38 5.31 4.88 5.93
N ILE A 39 5.18 6.16 5.61
CA ILE A 39 5.91 6.80 4.52
C ILE A 39 7.42 6.75 4.78
N CYS A 40 7.85 7.12 5.98
CA CYS A 40 9.27 7.11 6.37
C CYS A 40 9.47 6.46 7.72
N THR A 41 10.63 5.84 7.87
CA THR A 41 11.20 5.43 9.16
C THR A 41 12.67 5.81 9.23
N TRP A 42 13.17 5.94 10.44
CA TRP A 42 14.58 6.18 10.70
C TRP A 42 15.14 4.92 11.35
N PRO A 43 16.01 4.16 10.66
CA PRO A 43 16.67 3.01 11.26
C PRO A 43 17.47 3.39 12.53
N GLU A 44 17.65 2.43 13.42
CA GLU A 44 18.47 2.63 14.62
C GLU A 44 19.86 3.16 14.27
N GLY A 45 20.35 4.10 15.05
CA GLY A 45 21.64 4.76 14.82
C GLY A 45 21.61 5.89 13.79
N THR A 46 20.48 6.18 13.14
CA THR A 46 20.37 7.32 12.26
C THR A 46 19.78 8.54 12.96
N VAL A 47 20.20 9.74 12.53
CA VAL A 47 19.70 10.99 13.10
C VAL A 47 18.34 11.30 12.52
N LYS A 48 17.33 11.34 13.39
CA LYS A 48 16.00 11.81 13.03
C LYS A 48 16.03 13.34 12.94
N PRO A 49 15.38 13.95 11.92
CA PRO A 49 15.28 15.42 11.84
C PRO A 49 14.71 16.03 13.11
N ALA A 50 15.34 17.10 13.62
CA ALA A 50 14.86 17.82 14.80
C ALA A 50 13.50 18.49 14.55
N VAL A 51 13.28 18.98 13.32
CA VAL A 51 11.99 19.48 12.88
C VAL A 51 11.19 18.32 12.29
N PRO A 52 10.01 17.98 12.84
CA PRO A 52 9.19 16.91 12.31
C PRO A 52 8.76 17.23 10.87
N LEU A 53 8.96 16.27 9.97
CA LEU A 53 8.40 16.34 8.63
C LEU A 53 6.94 15.93 8.68
N THR A 54 6.05 16.80 8.23
CA THR A 54 4.62 16.52 8.11
C THR A 54 4.45 15.23 7.27
N TYR A 55 3.59 14.35 7.72
CA TYR A 55 3.30 13.05 7.08
C TYR A 55 4.42 12.00 7.10
N SER A 56 5.63 12.29 7.54
CA SER A 56 6.74 11.33 7.45
C SER A 56 6.47 10.01 8.17
N THR A 57 5.83 10.05 9.33
CA THR A 57 5.44 8.86 10.11
C THR A 57 3.95 8.54 9.97
N GLU A 58 3.32 9.07 8.94
CA GLU A 58 1.93 8.79 8.60
C GLU A 58 1.81 7.63 7.62
N THR A 59 0.62 7.06 7.51
CA THR A 59 0.22 6.13 6.46
C THR A 59 -0.67 6.85 5.46
N MET A 60 -0.52 6.56 4.19
CA MET A 60 -1.40 7.09 3.15
C MET A 60 -1.74 5.98 2.17
N ASN A 61 -3.01 5.65 2.03
CA ASN A 61 -3.46 4.47 1.29
C ASN A 61 -2.95 4.43 -0.15
N GLY A 62 -2.82 5.56 -0.83
CA GLY A 62 -2.27 5.61 -2.18
C GLY A 62 -0.81 5.13 -2.25
N PHE A 63 0.04 5.59 -1.34
CA PHE A 63 1.44 5.14 -1.27
C PHE A 63 1.56 3.69 -0.79
N GLU A 64 0.68 3.29 0.13
CA GLU A 64 0.62 1.91 0.62
C GLU A 64 0.25 0.95 -0.52
N TYR A 65 -0.78 1.27 -1.32
CA TYR A 65 -1.14 0.48 -2.51
C TYR A 65 0.00 0.43 -3.52
N GLN A 66 0.69 1.54 -3.76
CA GLN A 66 1.84 1.57 -4.67
C GLN A 66 2.96 0.64 -4.20
N ALA A 67 3.28 0.66 -2.92
CA ALA A 67 4.30 -0.22 -2.34
C ALA A 67 3.87 -1.70 -2.40
N ALA A 68 2.62 -1.99 -2.03
CA ALA A 68 2.04 -3.33 -2.08
C ALA A 68 2.08 -3.91 -3.49
N VAL A 69 1.63 -3.16 -4.48
CA VAL A 69 1.65 -3.54 -5.90
C VAL A 69 3.08 -3.85 -6.36
N HIS A 70 4.04 -2.98 -6.02
CA HIS A 70 5.43 -3.20 -6.39
C HIS A 70 6.03 -4.45 -5.72
N MET A 71 5.64 -4.73 -4.47
CA MET A 71 6.04 -5.97 -3.78
C MET A 71 5.49 -7.21 -4.49
N ILE A 72 4.20 -7.21 -4.83
CA ILE A 72 3.53 -8.32 -5.52
C ILE A 72 4.19 -8.57 -6.90
N GLN A 73 4.42 -7.53 -7.67
CA GLN A 73 5.11 -7.62 -8.98
C GLN A 73 6.52 -8.19 -8.87
N LYS A 74 7.19 -8.03 -7.75
CA LYS A 74 8.54 -8.59 -7.51
C LYS A 74 8.51 -9.91 -6.75
N GLY A 75 7.36 -10.56 -6.67
CA GLY A 75 7.18 -11.89 -6.09
C GLY A 75 7.13 -11.91 -4.56
N LYS A 76 6.92 -10.75 -3.92
CA LYS A 76 6.66 -10.61 -2.48
C LYS A 76 5.16 -10.48 -2.26
N VAL A 77 4.43 -11.55 -2.64
CA VAL A 77 2.97 -11.52 -2.67
C VAL A 77 2.39 -11.44 -1.25
N ALA A 78 2.93 -12.20 -0.31
CA ALA A 78 2.44 -12.22 1.06
C ALA A 78 2.56 -10.84 1.72
N GLU A 79 3.73 -10.21 1.64
CA GLU A 79 3.98 -8.90 2.22
C GLU A 79 3.12 -7.81 1.56
N GLY A 80 2.95 -7.88 0.24
CA GLY A 80 2.07 -6.95 -0.46
C GLY A 80 0.61 -7.12 -0.07
N MET A 81 0.13 -8.36 0.11
CA MET A 81 -1.23 -8.65 0.56
C MET A 81 -1.50 -8.16 1.97
N GLU A 82 -0.56 -8.34 2.88
CA GLU A 82 -0.69 -7.87 4.26
C GLU A 82 -0.84 -6.35 4.34
N ILE A 83 -0.13 -5.61 3.49
CA ILE A 83 -0.31 -4.16 3.38
C ILE A 83 -1.73 -3.82 2.86
N VAL A 84 -2.20 -4.53 1.84
CA VAL A 84 -3.56 -4.32 1.28
C VAL A 84 -4.62 -4.62 2.34
N GLU A 85 -4.48 -5.69 3.09
CA GLU A 85 -5.37 -6.07 4.19
C GLU A 85 -5.42 -4.96 5.25
N ALA A 86 -4.26 -4.48 5.69
CA ALA A 86 -4.17 -3.37 6.65
C ALA A 86 -4.88 -2.10 6.15
N ILE A 87 -4.80 -1.77 4.86
CA ILE A 87 -5.54 -0.65 4.29
C ILE A 87 -7.04 -0.92 4.34
N ARG A 88 -7.48 -2.11 3.94
CA ARG A 88 -8.91 -2.46 3.88
C ARG A 88 -9.54 -2.50 5.27
N ASP A 89 -8.81 -2.94 6.27
CA ASP A 89 -9.27 -2.95 7.67
C ASP A 89 -9.46 -1.53 8.21
N ARG A 90 -8.67 -0.57 7.76
CA ARG A 90 -8.84 0.85 8.15
C ARG A 90 -9.96 1.56 7.39
N TYR A 91 -10.20 1.16 6.14
CA TYR A 91 -11.18 1.77 5.22
C TYR A 91 -12.26 0.75 4.86
N ASP A 92 -12.93 0.20 5.86
CA ASP A 92 -13.89 -0.90 5.77
C ASP A 92 -15.32 -0.43 5.42
N GLY A 93 -15.57 0.87 5.42
CA GLY A 93 -16.88 1.46 5.20
C GLY A 93 -17.63 1.79 6.50
N GLU A 94 -17.21 1.25 7.62
CA GLU A 94 -17.73 1.57 8.95
C GLU A 94 -16.87 2.64 9.63
N ARG A 95 -15.56 2.40 9.71
CA ARG A 95 -14.59 3.32 10.34
C ARG A 95 -14.27 4.50 9.45
N ARG A 96 -13.98 4.22 8.18
CA ARG A 96 -13.65 5.25 7.17
C ARG A 96 -14.21 4.86 5.82
N SER A 97 -14.48 5.88 5.00
CA SER A 97 -14.90 5.66 3.62
C SER A 97 -13.81 4.95 2.82
N PRO A 98 -14.12 3.82 2.15
CA PRO A 98 -13.15 3.14 1.30
C PRO A 98 -12.81 3.89 0.01
N TRP A 99 -13.54 4.97 -0.30
CA TRP A 99 -13.43 5.69 -1.56
C TRP A 99 -12.70 7.02 -1.44
N ASN A 100 -12.60 7.58 -0.24
CA ASN A 100 -11.87 8.80 -0.03
C ASN A 100 -11.13 8.81 1.32
N GLU A 101 -10.10 9.63 1.39
CA GLU A 101 -9.46 10.03 2.63
C GLU A 101 -10.00 11.39 3.07
N PHE A 102 -10.00 11.67 4.37
CA PHE A 102 -10.41 12.98 4.92
C PHE A 102 -9.31 14.04 4.83
N GLU A 103 -8.54 13.98 3.77
CA GLU A 103 -7.61 15.02 3.34
C GLU A 103 -8.32 15.92 2.31
N CYS A 104 -7.93 17.20 2.23
CA CYS A 104 -8.46 18.14 1.24
C CYS A 104 -10.00 18.23 1.25
N GLY A 105 -10.61 18.29 2.42
CA GLY A 105 -12.06 18.38 2.57
C GLY A 105 -12.79 17.07 2.38
N SER A 106 -12.13 15.96 2.62
CA SER A 106 -12.68 14.59 2.56
C SER A 106 -13.15 14.16 1.16
N ASN A 107 -12.56 14.73 0.11
CA ASN A 107 -12.85 14.37 -1.27
C ASN A 107 -11.62 13.88 -2.03
N TYR A 108 -10.64 13.34 -1.32
CA TYR A 108 -9.38 12.91 -1.88
C TYR A 108 -9.38 11.41 -2.17
N ALA A 109 -9.41 11.04 -3.45
CA ALA A 109 -9.60 9.66 -3.89
C ALA A 109 -8.27 8.91 -4.11
N ARG A 110 -7.33 8.91 -3.15
CA ARG A 110 -6.08 8.13 -3.25
C ARG A 110 -6.34 6.63 -3.33
N SER A 111 -7.49 6.17 -2.84
CA SER A 111 -7.95 4.79 -2.99
C SER A 111 -8.00 4.30 -4.44
N MET A 112 -8.06 5.20 -5.42
CA MET A 112 -7.95 4.85 -6.84
C MET A 112 -6.66 4.10 -7.17
N ALA A 113 -5.60 4.26 -6.40
CA ALA A 113 -4.36 3.48 -6.55
C ALA A 113 -4.59 1.97 -6.41
N SER A 114 -5.69 1.54 -5.77
CA SER A 114 -6.08 0.12 -5.65
C SER A 114 -6.35 -0.55 -6.98
N TYR A 115 -6.73 0.19 -8.03
CA TYR A 115 -6.93 -0.38 -9.37
C TYR A 115 -5.66 -1.03 -9.94
N SER A 116 -4.49 -0.59 -9.50
CA SER A 116 -3.21 -1.21 -9.89
C SER A 116 -3.07 -2.66 -9.40
N LEU A 117 -3.82 -3.06 -8.36
CA LEU A 117 -3.86 -4.45 -7.88
C LEU A 117 -4.44 -5.38 -8.95
N LEU A 118 -5.49 -4.94 -9.68
CA LEU A 118 -6.09 -5.73 -10.75
C LEU A 118 -5.06 -6.06 -11.83
N LEU A 119 -4.30 -5.05 -12.27
CA LEU A 119 -3.24 -5.22 -13.25
C LEU A 119 -2.12 -6.14 -12.72
N THR A 120 -1.77 -5.96 -11.46
CA THR A 120 -0.68 -6.71 -10.82
C THR A 120 -1.04 -8.18 -10.62
N TYR A 121 -2.26 -8.47 -10.17
CA TYR A 121 -2.70 -9.86 -9.99
C TYR A 121 -2.92 -10.59 -11.30
N SER A 122 -3.50 -9.93 -12.29
CA SER A 122 -3.71 -10.51 -13.62
C SER A 122 -2.39 -10.66 -14.40
N GLY A 123 -1.36 -9.89 -14.02
CA GLY A 123 -0.15 -9.75 -14.81
C GLY A 123 -0.45 -9.25 -16.22
N PHE A 124 -1.48 -8.40 -16.34
CA PHE A 124 -1.89 -7.81 -17.59
C PHE A 124 -0.82 -6.83 -18.09
N GLU A 125 -0.36 -7.08 -19.29
CA GLU A 125 0.55 -6.20 -20.03
C GLU A 125 0.06 -6.08 -21.47
N TYR A 126 0.33 -4.97 -22.11
CA TYR A 126 0.06 -4.80 -23.53
C TYR A 126 1.17 -4.02 -24.22
N ASP A 127 1.41 -4.38 -25.46
CA ASP A 127 2.31 -3.66 -26.37
C ASP A 127 1.58 -3.45 -27.70
N MET A 128 1.13 -2.22 -27.91
CA MET A 128 0.37 -1.85 -29.10
C MET A 128 1.27 -1.70 -30.34
N THR A 129 2.57 -1.57 -30.16
CA THR A 129 3.51 -1.48 -31.30
C THR A 129 3.59 -2.82 -32.05
N VAL A 130 3.49 -3.92 -31.31
CA VAL A 130 3.46 -5.29 -31.85
C VAL A 130 2.08 -5.94 -31.75
N LYS A 131 1.04 -5.19 -31.36
CA LYS A 131 -0.36 -5.63 -31.20
C LYS A 131 -0.48 -6.87 -30.31
N ARG A 132 0.19 -6.88 -29.17
CA ARG A 132 0.18 -8.00 -28.21
C ARG A 132 -0.43 -7.62 -26.90
N ILE A 133 -1.15 -8.57 -26.31
CA ILE A 133 -1.69 -8.53 -24.96
C ILE A 133 -1.17 -9.77 -24.23
N PHE A 134 -0.73 -9.60 -22.99
CA PHE A 134 -0.21 -10.65 -22.16
C PHE A 134 -0.96 -10.73 -20.84
N PHE A 135 -1.06 -11.95 -20.32
CA PHE A 135 -1.52 -12.23 -18.97
C PHE A 135 -0.53 -13.19 -18.33
N ASN A 136 0.08 -12.78 -17.24
CA ASN A 136 0.98 -13.61 -16.44
C ASN A 136 0.66 -13.44 -14.94
N PRO A 137 -0.39 -14.11 -14.44
CA PRO A 137 -0.88 -13.91 -13.08
C PRO A 137 0.20 -14.17 -12.03
N ASN A 138 0.40 -13.21 -11.15
CA ASN A 138 1.31 -13.31 -10.02
C ASN A 138 0.75 -14.18 -8.89
N CYS A 139 -0.55 -14.44 -8.89
CA CYS A 139 -1.23 -15.31 -7.94
C CYS A 139 -1.82 -16.52 -8.67
N ARG A 140 -1.24 -17.72 -8.44
CA ARG A 140 -1.66 -18.97 -9.12
C ARG A 140 -2.89 -19.63 -8.51
N ARG A 141 -3.42 -19.14 -7.39
CA ARG A 141 -4.62 -19.69 -6.77
C ARG A 141 -5.85 -18.88 -7.17
N ARG A 142 -6.59 -19.43 -8.15
CA ARG A 142 -7.94 -19.02 -8.58
C ARG A 142 -8.09 -17.47 -8.65
N PHE A 143 -7.50 -16.87 -9.63
CA PHE A 143 -7.93 -15.55 -10.08
C PHE A 143 -9.32 -15.74 -10.68
N VAL A 144 -10.34 -15.56 -9.87
CA VAL A 144 -11.69 -15.31 -10.37
C VAL A 144 -11.69 -13.82 -10.67
N PRO A 145 -11.78 -13.40 -11.92
CA PRO A 145 -11.92 -11.98 -12.21
C PRO A 145 -13.21 -11.50 -11.55
N MET A 146 -13.11 -10.70 -10.50
CA MET A 146 -14.26 -10.02 -9.88
C MET A 146 -14.94 -9.00 -10.82
N LEU A 147 -14.61 -9.04 -12.10
CA LEU A 147 -15.15 -8.19 -13.16
C LEU A 147 -16.47 -8.71 -13.75
N LEU A 148 -17.04 -9.79 -13.19
CA LEU A 148 -18.29 -10.38 -13.71
C LEU A 148 -19.48 -10.23 -12.77
N VAL A 149 -19.41 -9.30 -11.80
CA VAL A 149 -20.57 -8.94 -10.99
C VAL A 149 -20.72 -7.42 -11.03
N ALA A 150 -21.29 -6.94 -12.11
CA ALA A 150 -21.97 -5.66 -12.22
C ALA A 150 -23.40 -5.93 -12.60
#